data_46161e78b529c9cbb94bf1202176183a
#
_entry.id   46161e78b529c9cbb94bf1202176183a
#
_cell.length_a   1.000
_cell.length_b   1.000
_cell.length_c   1.000
_cell.angle_alpha   90.00
_cell.angle_beta   90.00
_cell.angle_gamma   90.00
#
_symmetry.space_group_name_H-M   'P 1'
#
loop_
_entity.id
_entity.type
_entity.pdbx_description
1 polymer ?
#
loop_
_entity_poly.entity_id
_entity_poly.type
_entity_poly.pdbx_seq_one_letter_code
_entity_poly.pdbx_strand_id
1 'polypeptide(L)'
;MKKLVNILRNIRNKLRGSKNSSLVDAFDKVWYLEKLGEEAGAIKDPLDHYLNQGGYLTRDPNSVFDTKWYLRQHPELIAEKKNPLIHYLDVGERLGYSPSPDFDTEWYLRANPDVAAAGVSPLIHYLKFGKKEGRRATESTVPVFRSVEKLTKFMGELPASLNSTGCAVDLPISSFSDAEEQDRSSGTVQSIYKANSNSCEGVDGPVAYPPPGAVFRANSVLLVAGTRYVMMQPDALIHNEEAYFFDAADTAVKYNSARLSKSCRGLELRVNARQAAWIESGINVMHEYEGNYFHFLAETVPRMVLVEEANIPVDVPLLITGALHPNIRAIFDCINYRNRPVIFLESGTIYRVQDMYYPSDLTSVVDVYEGGANARQSGLDVSRIRQGVRICQRELALKTSGKKRRIFAGRGGNIRRLLNQPQIETRLVAMGFELVSTESLSLESQISIFREAEIIVGPTGAQITNIAWCEPGTKVIVLASDHPSHQLYLWELLGRVSGAHVEYLLGPRAYTRNDIYSVHDDYRIDVDSLIAMIGAITP
;
A
#
# COMPACT_ATOMS: atom_id res chain seq x y z
N MET A 1 16.11 15.95 -54.50
CA MET A 1 15.45 16.28 -53.25
C MET A 1 13.99 15.80 -53.17
N LYS A 2 13.06 16.11 -54.06
CA LYS A 2 11.65 15.66 -53.97
C LYS A 2 11.44 14.14 -53.91
N LYS A 3 12.25 13.31 -54.63
CA LYS A 3 12.17 11.85 -54.56
C LYS A 3 12.60 11.29 -53.21
N LEU A 4 13.63 11.86 -52.57
CA LEU A 4 14.10 11.43 -51.24
C LEU A 4 13.10 11.76 -50.16
N VAL A 5 12.48 12.93 -50.22
CA VAL A 5 11.42 13.36 -49.29
C VAL A 5 10.19 12.46 -49.42
N ASN A 6 9.83 12.04 -50.64
CA ASN A 6 8.71 11.11 -50.82
C ASN A 6 9.01 9.68 -50.33
N ILE A 7 10.25 9.22 -50.50
CA ILE A 7 10.70 7.92 -49.94
C ILE A 7 10.67 7.95 -48.42
N LEU A 8 11.21 9.00 -47.79
CA LEU A 8 11.20 9.16 -46.35
C LEU A 8 9.76 9.33 -45.82
N ARG A 9 8.87 10.00 -46.54
CA ARG A 9 7.45 10.13 -46.21
C ARG A 9 6.72 8.79 -46.31
N ASN A 10 7.02 7.99 -47.33
CA ASN A 10 6.44 6.64 -47.49
C ASN A 10 6.96 5.66 -46.47
N ILE A 11 8.25 5.73 -46.13
CA ILE A 11 8.82 4.93 -45.02
C ILE A 11 8.21 5.33 -43.68
N ARG A 12 8.05 6.63 -43.42
CA ARG A 12 7.41 7.15 -42.22
C ARG A 12 5.93 6.75 -42.10
N ASN A 13 5.20 6.76 -43.23
CA ASN A 13 3.81 6.32 -43.29
C ASN A 13 3.67 4.79 -43.14
N LYS A 14 4.61 4.02 -43.69
CA LYS A 14 4.66 2.57 -43.54
C LYS A 14 5.02 2.15 -42.12
N LEU A 15 5.95 2.86 -41.47
CA LEU A 15 6.30 2.68 -40.07
C LEU A 15 5.15 3.10 -39.12
N ARG A 16 4.42 4.17 -39.46
CA ARG A 16 3.19 4.54 -38.73
C ARG A 16 2.07 3.52 -38.91
N GLY A 17 1.91 2.95 -40.09
CA GLY A 17 0.93 1.89 -40.35
C GLY A 17 1.22 0.61 -39.58
N SER A 18 2.50 0.21 -39.50
CA SER A 18 2.94 -0.96 -38.72
C SER A 18 2.77 -0.75 -37.22
N LYS A 19 3.10 0.44 -36.69
CA LYS A 19 2.94 0.76 -35.28
C LYS A 19 1.47 0.83 -34.84
N ASN A 20 0.59 1.36 -35.69
CA ASN A 20 -0.84 1.33 -35.42
C ASN A 20 -1.42 -0.09 -35.40
N SER A 21 -0.90 -0.99 -36.25
CA SER A 21 -1.31 -2.39 -36.25
C SER A 21 -0.96 -3.09 -34.94
N SER A 22 0.29 -2.96 -34.46
CA SER A 22 0.75 -3.59 -33.21
C SER A 22 -0.04 -3.10 -31.99
N LEU A 23 -0.36 -1.81 -31.96
CA LEU A 23 -1.15 -1.23 -30.88
C LEU A 23 -2.60 -1.75 -30.87
N VAL A 24 -3.24 -1.84 -32.03
CA VAL A 24 -4.58 -2.43 -32.18
C VAL A 24 -4.56 -3.91 -31.79
N ASP A 25 -3.50 -4.62 -32.15
CA ASP A 25 -3.35 -6.04 -31.86
C ASP A 25 -3.07 -6.33 -30.38
N ALA A 26 -2.47 -5.39 -29.66
CA ALA A 26 -2.21 -5.48 -28.22
C ALA A 26 -3.38 -4.96 -27.35
N PHE A 27 -4.37 -4.31 -27.95
CA PHE A 27 -5.51 -3.76 -27.23
C PHE A 27 -6.75 -4.65 -27.37
N ASP A 28 -7.26 -5.15 -26.23
CA ASP A 28 -8.50 -5.94 -26.19
C ASP A 28 -9.69 -5.05 -25.85
N LYS A 29 -10.40 -4.63 -26.92
CA LYS A 29 -11.56 -3.72 -26.80
C LYS A 29 -12.67 -4.30 -25.92
N VAL A 30 -12.94 -5.59 -26.04
CA VAL A 30 -14.05 -6.25 -25.31
C VAL A 30 -13.71 -6.29 -23.84
N TRP A 31 -12.53 -6.80 -23.52
CA TRP A 31 -12.03 -6.88 -22.16
C TRP A 31 -11.93 -5.49 -21.50
N TYR A 32 -11.44 -4.49 -22.24
CA TYR A 32 -11.32 -3.12 -21.75
C TYR A 32 -12.68 -2.51 -21.37
N LEU A 33 -13.68 -2.66 -22.22
CA LEU A 33 -15.03 -2.15 -21.95
C LEU A 33 -15.72 -2.89 -20.80
N GLU A 34 -15.52 -4.20 -20.69
CA GLU A 34 -16.04 -4.98 -19.57
C GLU A 34 -15.47 -4.51 -18.23
N LYS A 35 -14.18 -4.14 -18.21
CA LYS A 35 -13.53 -3.60 -17.02
C LYS A 35 -13.96 -2.19 -16.62
N LEU A 36 -14.46 -1.41 -17.55
CA LEU A 36 -14.99 -0.06 -17.30
C LEU A 36 -16.42 -0.07 -16.73
N GLY A 37 -17.15 -1.18 -16.86
CA GLY A 37 -18.52 -1.29 -16.35
C GLY A 37 -19.46 -0.21 -16.90
N GLU A 38 -20.08 0.55 -16.01
CA GLU A 38 -21.05 1.60 -16.40
C GLU A 38 -20.43 2.73 -17.23
N GLU A 39 -19.15 3.05 -17.06
CA GLU A 39 -18.45 4.08 -17.82
C GLU A 39 -18.34 3.73 -19.31
N ALA A 40 -18.38 2.44 -19.66
CA ALA A 40 -18.25 1.95 -21.02
C ALA A 40 -19.30 2.55 -21.99
N GLY A 41 -20.50 2.83 -21.48
CA GLY A 41 -21.60 3.39 -22.30
C GLY A 41 -21.34 4.78 -22.87
N ALA A 42 -20.43 5.54 -22.29
CA ALA A 42 -20.07 6.89 -22.76
C ALA A 42 -18.90 6.89 -23.76
N ILE A 43 -18.21 5.76 -23.96
CA ILE A 43 -16.97 5.68 -24.72
C ILE A 43 -17.24 5.28 -26.17
N LYS A 44 -17.01 6.22 -27.09
CA LYS A 44 -17.19 5.98 -28.53
C LYS A 44 -16.04 5.17 -29.15
N ASP A 45 -14.81 5.49 -28.79
CA ASP A 45 -13.60 4.79 -29.25
C ASP A 45 -12.77 4.34 -28.04
N PRO A 46 -12.84 3.05 -27.66
CA PRO A 46 -12.13 2.52 -26.50
C PRO A 46 -10.61 2.59 -26.61
N LEU A 47 -10.04 2.44 -27.80
CA LEU A 47 -8.59 2.55 -28.00
C LEU A 47 -8.13 4.00 -27.83
N ASP A 48 -8.84 4.94 -28.43
CA ASP A 48 -8.54 6.37 -28.27
C ASP A 48 -8.70 6.81 -26.81
N HIS A 49 -9.75 6.33 -26.13
CA HIS A 49 -9.94 6.55 -24.70
C HIS A 49 -8.76 6.02 -23.88
N TYR A 50 -8.31 4.77 -24.13
CA TYR A 50 -7.15 4.20 -23.44
C TYR A 50 -5.88 5.02 -23.67
N LEU A 51 -5.63 5.41 -24.93
CA LEU A 51 -4.43 6.16 -25.29
C LEU A 51 -4.34 7.55 -24.67
N ASN A 52 -5.45 8.23 -24.58
CA ASN A 52 -5.50 9.62 -24.13
C ASN A 52 -5.85 9.79 -22.65
N GLN A 53 -6.46 8.78 -22.03
CA GLN A 53 -6.90 8.81 -20.63
C GLN A 53 -6.61 7.51 -19.89
N GLY A 54 -7.11 6.37 -20.35
CA GLY A 54 -7.10 5.11 -19.63
C GLY A 54 -5.70 4.64 -19.19
N GLY A 55 -4.70 4.74 -20.06
CA GLY A 55 -3.32 4.38 -19.74
C GLY A 55 -2.71 5.26 -18.64
N TYR A 56 -3.13 6.51 -18.54
CA TYR A 56 -2.70 7.43 -17.48
C TYR A 56 -3.53 7.25 -16.20
N LEU A 57 -4.74 6.73 -16.32
CA LEU A 57 -5.61 6.34 -15.21
C LEU A 57 -5.34 4.89 -14.75
N THR A 58 -4.23 4.30 -15.18
CA THR A 58 -3.81 2.92 -14.86
C THR A 58 -4.79 1.84 -15.28
N ARG A 59 -5.66 2.11 -16.27
CA ARG A 59 -6.52 1.10 -16.87
C ARG A 59 -5.67 0.13 -17.71
N ASP A 60 -5.93 -1.15 -17.61
CA ASP A 60 -5.19 -2.16 -18.38
C ASP A 60 -5.77 -2.28 -19.80
N PRO A 61 -4.92 -2.38 -20.83
CA PRO A 61 -5.36 -2.48 -22.21
C PRO A 61 -5.84 -3.87 -22.62
N ASN A 62 -5.50 -4.90 -21.85
CA ASN A 62 -5.81 -6.30 -22.09
C ASN A 62 -5.58 -7.12 -20.82
N SER A 63 -5.89 -8.41 -20.85
CA SER A 63 -5.80 -9.32 -19.69
C SER A 63 -4.39 -9.73 -19.27
N VAL A 64 -3.34 -9.24 -19.93
CA VAL A 64 -1.93 -9.62 -19.68
C VAL A 64 -1.09 -8.43 -19.28
N PHE A 65 -1.41 -7.23 -19.74
CA PHE A 65 -0.67 -6.01 -19.45
C PHE A 65 -1.21 -5.36 -18.16
N ASP A 66 -0.40 -5.32 -17.10
CA ASP A 66 -0.71 -4.58 -15.86
C ASP A 66 -0.09 -3.18 -15.93
N THR A 67 -0.88 -2.22 -16.32
CA THR A 67 -0.49 -0.82 -16.48
C THR A 67 0.10 -0.23 -15.21
N LYS A 68 -0.51 -0.52 -14.08
CA LYS A 68 -0.10 -0.03 -12.76
C LYS A 68 1.25 -0.62 -12.34
N TRP A 69 1.44 -1.92 -12.55
CA TRP A 69 2.70 -2.59 -12.28
C TRP A 69 3.81 -2.07 -13.20
N TYR A 70 3.53 -1.94 -14.50
CA TYR A 70 4.49 -1.46 -15.49
C TYR A 70 4.99 -0.05 -15.17
N LEU A 71 4.07 0.87 -14.83
CA LEU A 71 4.43 2.23 -14.43
C LEU A 71 5.24 2.29 -13.13
N ARG A 72 5.11 1.33 -12.24
CA ARG A 72 5.95 1.24 -11.04
C ARG A 72 7.37 0.77 -11.34
N GLN A 73 7.53 -0.11 -12.32
CA GLN A 73 8.86 -0.52 -12.78
C GLN A 73 9.53 0.61 -13.59
N HIS A 74 8.75 1.49 -14.20
CA HIS A 74 9.17 2.56 -15.11
C HIS A 74 8.57 3.92 -14.71
N PRO A 75 8.90 4.46 -13.52
CA PRO A 75 8.32 5.70 -13.01
C PRO A 75 8.64 6.92 -13.88
N GLU A 76 9.72 6.88 -14.67
CA GLU A 76 10.08 7.92 -15.64
C GLU A 76 9.00 8.19 -16.68
N LEU A 77 8.20 7.17 -17.03
CA LEU A 77 7.12 7.31 -18.02
C LEU A 77 6.04 8.28 -17.57
N ILE A 78 5.84 8.37 -16.27
CA ILE A 78 4.87 9.29 -15.68
C ILE A 78 5.34 10.73 -15.90
N ALA A 79 6.61 11.00 -15.58
CA ALA A 79 7.20 12.34 -15.77
C ALA A 79 7.24 12.74 -17.25
N GLU A 80 7.51 11.78 -18.14
CA GLU A 80 7.60 11.98 -19.59
C GLU A 80 6.24 11.99 -20.30
N LYS A 81 5.15 11.75 -19.58
CA LYS A 81 3.78 11.62 -20.13
C LYS A 81 3.71 10.62 -21.28
N LYS A 82 4.37 9.47 -21.13
CA LYS A 82 4.35 8.41 -22.13
C LYS A 82 3.33 7.34 -21.76
N ASN A 83 2.52 6.93 -22.73
CA ASN A 83 1.59 5.82 -22.53
C ASN A 83 2.37 4.51 -22.30
N PRO A 84 2.08 3.74 -21.25
CA PRO A 84 2.84 2.55 -20.87
C PRO A 84 2.82 1.42 -21.90
N LEU A 85 1.68 1.18 -22.56
CA LEU A 85 1.59 0.17 -23.62
C LEU A 85 2.43 0.57 -24.85
N ILE A 86 2.36 1.85 -25.25
CA ILE A 86 3.17 2.35 -26.36
C ILE A 86 4.67 2.22 -26.02
N HIS A 87 5.07 2.59 -24.81
CA HIS A 87 6.46 2.44 -24.38
C HIS A 87 6.91 0.97 -24.41
N TYR A 88 6.07 0.06 -23.89
CA TYR A 88 6.38 -1.37 -23.90
C TYR A 88 6.60 -1.88 -25.34
N LEU A 89 5.65 -1.61 -26.25
CA LEU A 89 5.74 -2.08 -27.64
C LEU A 89 6.90 -1.43 -28.43
N ASP A 90 7.24 -0.17 -28.15
CA ASP A 90 8.27 0.57 -28.89
C ASP A 90 9.69 0.26 -28.36
N VAL A 91 9.82 0.08 -27.05
CA VAL A 91 11.12 0.00 -26.37
C VAL A 91 11.20 -1.20 -25.44
N GLY A 92 10.20 -1.40 -24.58
CA GLY A 92 10.23 -2.35 -23.49
C GLY A 92 10.46 -3.80 -23.94
N GLU A 93 9.75 -4.26 -24.97
CA GLU A 93 9.91 -5.62 -25.51
C GLU A 93 11.36 -5.92 -25.92
N ARG A 94 12.01 -4.98 -26.57
CA ARG A 94 13.40 -5.14 -27.04
C ARG A 94 14.42 -5.12 -25.91
N LEU A 95 14.07 -4.49 -24.79
CA LEU A 95 14.88 -4.45 -23.58
C LEU A 95 14.54 -5.60 -22.61
N GLY A 96 13.66 -6.52 -23.01
CA GLY A 96 13.24 -7.65 -22.16
C GLY A 96 12.30 -7.27 -21.02
N TYR A 97 11.75 -6.06 -21.02
CA TYR A 97 10.81 -5.65 -19.98
C TYR A 97 9.54 -6.50 -20.03
N SER A 98 9.04 -6.87 -18.89
CA SER A 98 7.79 -7.61 -18.77
C SER A 98 6.60 -6.66 -18.71
N PRO A 99 5.44 -6.97 -19.31
CA PRO A 99 4.23 -6.14 -19.27
C PRO A 99 3.45 -6.29 -17.95
N SER A 100 3.71 -7.39 -17.24
CA SER A 100 3.15 -7.72 -15.94
C SER A 100 4.01 -8.79 -15.25
N PRO A 101 3.81 -9.06 -13.96
CA PRO A 101 4.49 -10.19 -13.29
C PRO A 101 4.08 -11.56 -13.84
N ASP A 102 2.97 -11.63 -14.56
CA ASP A 102 2.38 -12.87 -15.08
C ASP A 102 2.83 -13.18 -16.49
N PHE A 103 3.64 -12.31 -17.06
CA PHE A 103 4.22 -12.48 -18.40
C PHE A 103 5.68 -12.06 -18.39
N ASP A 104 6.59 -13.04 -18.48
CA ASP A 104 8.02 -12.80 -18.60
C ASP A 104 8.42 -12.78 -20.08
N THR A 105 8.70 -11.61 -20.61
CA THR A 105 9.04 -11.37 -22.01
C THR A 105 10.30 -12.15 -22.45
N GLU A 106 11.37 -12.12 -21.65
CA GLU A 106 12.60 -12.82 -21.98
C GLU A 106 12.43 -14.33 -21.93
N TRP A 107 11.78 -14.83 -20.89
CA TRP A 107 11.50 -16.25 -20.75
C TRP A 107 10.60 -16.73 -21.88
N TYR A 108 9.54 -15.96 -22.22
CA TYR A 108 8.60 -16.33 -23.28
C TYR A 108 9.31 -16.51 -24.63
N LEU A 109 10.23 -15.61 -24.96
CA LEU A 109 11.05 -15.71 -26.19
C LEU A 109 12.03 -16.88 -26.14
N ARG A 110 12.65 -17.18 -25.00
CA ARG A 110 13.51 -18.35 -24.82
C ARG A 110 12.74 -19.67 -24.94
N ALA A 111 11.55 -19.73 -24.34
CA ALA A 111 10.71 -20.91 -24.35
C ALA A 111 9.99 -21.14 -25.69
N ASN A 112 9.90 -20.12 -26.54
CA ASN A 112 9.24 -20.15 -27.84
C ASN A 112 10.18 -19.61 -28.95
N PRO A 113 11.20 -20.40 -29.37
CA PRO A 113 12.17 -19.97 -30.37
C PRO A 113 11.56 -19.61 -31.74
N ASP A 114 10.40 -20.18 -32.07
CA ASP A 114 9.62 -19.87 -33.26
C ASP A 114 9.12 -18.42 -33.25
N VAL A 115 8.66 -17.93 -32.10
CA VAL A 115 8.23 -16.54 -31.91
C VAL A 115 9.41 -15.58 -31.98
N ALA A 116 10.52 -15.93 -31.33
CA ALA A 116 11.76 -15.16 -31.37
C ALA A 116 12.31 -15.06 -32.80
N ALA A 117 12.35 -16.17 -33.55
CA ALA A 117 12.82 -16.20 -34.94
C ALA A 117 11.91 -15.42 -35.91
N ALA A 118 10.61 -15.41 -35.64
CA ALA A 118 9.63 -14.65 -36.44
C ALA A 118 9.69 -13.14 -36.17
N GLY A 119 10.37 -12.69 -35.11
CA GLY A 119 10.45 -11.28 -34.72
C GLY A 119 9.08 -10.66 -34.39
N VAL A 120 8.13 -11.47 -33.94
CA VAL A 120 6.78 -11.03 -33.55
C VAL A 120 6.81 -10.59 -32.10
N SER A 121 6.02 -9.56 -31.76
CA SER A 121 5.84 -9.12 -30.38
C SER A 121 5.40 -10.30 -29.49
N PRO A 122 6.14 -10.62 -28.42
CA PRO A 122 5.81 -11.74 -27.54
C PRO A 122 4.44 -11.55 -26.86
N LEU A 123 4.10 -10.33 -26.45
CA LEU A 123 2.78 -10.03 -25.88
C LEU A 123 1.65 -10.25 -26.88
N ILE A 124 1.79 -9.71 -28.11
CA ILE A 124 0.77 -9.87 -29.16
C ILE A 124 0.63 -11.33 -29.57
N HIS A 125 1.74 -12.04 -29.73
CA HIS A 125 1.69 -13.48 -30.02
C HIS A 125 0.94 -14.24 -28.94
N TYR A 126 1.25 -13.98 -27.68
CA TYR A 126 0.59 -14.66 -26.56
C TYR A 126 -0.91 -14.38 -26.51
N LEU A 127 -1.31 -13.12 -26.65
CA LEU A 127 -2.72 -12.72 -26.65
C LEU A 127 -3.53 -13.36 -27.80
N LYS A 128 -2.94 -13.42 -29.00
CA LYS A 128 -3.66 -13.93 -30.20
C LYS A 128 -3.63 -15.44 -30.33
N PHE A 129 -2.51 -16.06 -30.01
CA PHE A 129 -2.24 -17.46 -30.30
C PHE A 129 -1.79 -18.23 -29.05
N GLY A 130 -0.74 -17.79 -28.38
CA GLY A 130 -0.05 -18.54 -27.34
C GLY A 130 -0.97 -19.00 -26.20
N LYS A 131 -1.90 -18.14 -25.77
CA LYS A 131 -2.88 -18.48 -24.74
C LYS A 131 -3.81 -19.61 -25.18
N LYS A 132 -4.24 -19.63 -26.43
CA LYS A 132 -5.09 -20.67 -27.00
C LYS A 132 -4.33 -21.97 -27.26
N GLU A 133 -3.04 -21.85 -27.59
CA GLU A 133 -2.14 -22.97 -27.81
C GLU A 133 -1.63 -23.60 -26.49
N GLY A 134 -2.02 -23.02 -25.35
CA GLY A 134 -1.57 -23.48 -24.04
C GLY A 134 -0.10 -23.16 -23.74
N ARG A 135 0.52 -22.21 -24.49
CA ARG A 135 1.88 -21.77 -24.20
C ARG A 135 1.92 -21.06 -22.86
N ARG A 136 2.97 -21.29 -22.10
CA ARG A 136 3.18 -20.65 -20.81
C ARG A 136 3.66 -19.22 -21.01
N ALA A 137 3.24 -18.31 -20.15
CA ALA A 137 3.62 -16.91 -20.17
C ALA A 137 4.89 -16.63 -19.34
N THR A 138 5.20 -17.53 -18.40
CA THR A 138 6.35 -17.44 -17.49
C THR A 138 6.95 -18.83 -17.26
N GLU A 139 8.15 -18.90 -16.72
CA GLU A 139 8.82 -20.16 -16.37
C GLU A 139 8.03 -20.95 -15.32
N SER A 140 7.45 -20.24 -14.37
CA SER A 140 6.68 -20.83 -13.28
C SER A 140 5.17 -20.66 -13.52
N THR A 141 4.46 -21.75 -13.76
CA THR A 141 3.02 -21.80 -13.52
C THR A 141 2.82 -21.96 -12.02
N VAL A 142 2.48 -20.87 -11.36
CA VAL A 142 2.09 -20.91 -9.96
C VAL A 142 0.77 -21.70 -9.87
N PRO A 143 0.69 -22.80 -9.09
CA PRO A 143 -0.57 -23.51 -8.93
C PRO A 143 -1.60 -22.61 -8.25
N VAL A 144 -2.83 -22.59 -8.80
CA VAL A 144 -3.95 -21.80 -8.26
C VAL A 144 -4.87 -22.71 -7.46
N PHE A 145 -5.03 -22.39 -6.17
CA PHE A 145 -5.91 -23.13 -5.27
C PHE A 145 -7.22 -22.36 -5.05
N ARG A 146 -8.34 -23.04 -5.27
CA ARG A 146 -9.70 -22.53 -5.05
C ARG A 146 -10.39 -23.26 -3.90
N SER A 147 -9.61 -23.87 -3.03
CA SER A 147 -10.07 -24.60 -1.86
C SER A 147 -8.98 -24.57 -0.80
N VAL A 148 -9.35 -24.22 0.41
CA VAL A 148 -8.46 -24.24 1.58
C VAL A 148 -7.98 -25.65 1.86
N GLU A 149 -8.86 -26.66 1.69
CA GLU A 149 -8.50 -28.07 1.87
C GLU A 149 -7.40 -28.50 0.89
N LYS A 150 -7.54 -28.17 -0.41
CA LYS A 150 -6.55 -28.51 -1.43
C LYS A 150 -5.21 -27.83 -1.18
N LEU A 151 -5.23 -26.56 -0.80
CA LEU A 151 -4.02 -25.82 -0.41
C LEU A 151 -3.35 -26.46 0.81
N THR A 152 -4.14 -26.82 1.80
CA THR A 152 -3.68 -27.49 3.02
C THR A 152 -3.00 -28.82 2.72
N LYS A 153 -3.59 -29.63 1.84
CA LYS A 153 -3.03 -30.90 1.38
C LYS A 153 -1.70 -30.67 0.64
N PHE A 154 -1.67 -29.72 -0.30
CA PHE A 154 -0.46 -29.35 -1.03
C PHE A 154 0.68 -28.94 -0.07
N MET A 155 0.39 -28.09 0.92
CA MET A 155 1.37 -27.68 1.93
C MET A 155 1.89 -28.88 2.75
N GLY A 156 1.03 -29.87 3.03
CA GLY A 156 1.42 -31.10 3.73
C GLY A 156 2.33 -32.03 2.91
N GLU A 157 2.27 -31.95 1.60
CA GLU A 157 3.06 -32.75 0.66
C GLU A 157 4.41 -32.09 0.29
N LEU A 158 4.63 -30.83 0.66
CA LEU A 158 5.89 -30.14 0.37
C LEU A 158 7.06 -30.77 1.16
N PRO A 159 8.25 -30.90 0.52
CA PRO A 159 9.43 -31.42 1.23
C PRO A 159 9.82 -30.54 2.42
N ALA A 160 10.24 -31.15 3.52
CA ALA A 160 10.70 -30.44 4.72
C ALA A 160 11.92 -29.53 4.45
N SER A 161 12.71 -29.87 3.43
CA SER A 161 13.87 -29.08 3.00
C SER A 161 13.51 -27.85 2.17
N LEU A 162 12.25 -27.70 1.74
CA LEU A 162 11.80 -26.59 0.94
C LEU A 162 11.39 -25.42 1.86
N ASN A 163 12.04 -24.29 1.72
CA ASN A 163 11.71 -23.10 2.51
C ASN A 163 10.34 -22.52 2.10
N SER A 164 10.11 -22.37 0.80
CA SER A 164 8.82 -21.90 0.26
C SER A 164 8.71 -22.24 -1.23
N THR A 165 7.47 -22.30 -1.73
CA THR A 165 7.16 -22.40 -3.16
C THR A 165 5.98 -21.50 -3.51
N GLY A 166 6.04 -20.82 -4.66
CA GLY A 166 4.99 -19.93 -5.11
C GLY A 166 3.67 -20.67 -5.37
N CYS A 167 2.56 -20.11 -4.91
CA CYS A 167 1.22 -20.52 -5.28
C CYS A 167 0.27 -19.32 -5.32
N ALA A 168 -0.89 -19.49 -5.95
CA ALA A 168 -1.95 -18.50 -5.92
C ALA A 168 -3.20 -19.09 -5.26
N VAL A 169 -3.93 -18.24 -4.55
CA VAL A 169 -5.19 -18.60 -3.88
C VAL A 169 -6.29 -17.70 -4.44
N ASP A 170 -7.35 -18.31 -4.96
CA ASP A 170 -8.51 -17.63 -5.53
C ASP A 170 -9.76 -18.06 -4.73
N LEU A 171 -10.04 -17.33 -3.66
CA LEU A 171 -11.12 -17.62 -2.71
C LEU A 171 -12.05 -16.41 -2.58
N PRO A 172 -13.34 -16.64 -2.26
CA PRO A 172 -14.25 -15.57 -1.90
C PRO A 172 -13.78 -14.87 -0.62
N ILE A 173 -14.06 -13.58 -0.50
CA ILE A 173 -13.71 -12.77 0.66
C ILE A 173 -14.89 -12.70 1.61
N SER A 174 -14.59 -12.73 2.90
CA SER A 174 -15.51 -12.52 4.00
C SER A 174 -14.83 -11.74 5.14
N SER A 175 -15.59 -11.17 6.04
CA SER A 175 -15.06 -10.58 7.26
C SER A 175 -15.06 -11.59 8.43
N PHE A 176 -14.41 -11.25 9.55
CA PHE A 176 -14.48 -12.07 10.76
C PHE A 176 -15.88 -12.06 11.37
N SER A 177 -16.61 -10.96 11.27
CA SER A 177 -18.02 -10.87 11.73
C SER A 177 -18.93 -11.77 10.91
N ASP A 178 -18.77 -11.80 9.58
CA ASP A 178 -19.51 -12.71 8.70
C ASP A 178 -19.20 -14.18 9.02
N ALA A 179 -17.92 -14.49 9.23
CA ALA A 179 -17.49 -15.84 9.60
C ALA A 179 -18.03 -16.27 10.97
N GLU A 180 -18.06 -15.37 11.97
CA GLU A 180 -18.68 -15.60 13.28
C GLU A 180 -20.18 -15.90 13.12
N GLU A 181 -20.87 -15.19 12.25
CA GLU A 181 -22.30 -15.38 12.03
C GLU A 181 -22.61 -16.72 11.36
N GLN A 182 -21.80 -17.12 10.38
CA GLN A 182 -21.97 -18.38 9.66
C GLN A 182 -21.64 -19.62 10.51
N ASP A 183 -20.68 -19.51 11.42
CA ASP A 183 -20.10 -20.64 12.17
C ASP A 183 -20.52 -20.69 13.65
N ARG A 184 -21.62 -20.06 14.03
CA ARG A 184 -22.14 -20.08 15.41
C ARG A 184 -22.35 -21.47 15.99
N SER A 185 -22.47 -22.49 15.15
CA SER A 185 -22.67 -23.89 15.58
C SER A 185 -21.37 -24.67 15.78
N SER A 186 -20.27 -24.30 15.12
CA SER A 186 -19.00 -25.05 15.14
C SER A 186 -17.93 -24.43 16.03
N GLY A 187 -18.07 -23.14 16.41
CA GLY A 187 -17.12 -22.46 17.27
C GLY A 187 -15.77 -22.18 16.63
N THR A 188 -15.65 -22.23 15.30
CA THR A 188 -14.40 -21.98 14.57
C THR A 188 -13.96 -20.52 14.66
N VAL A 189 -14.94 -19.59 14.71
CA VAL A 189 -14.72 -18.16 14.93
C VAL A 189 -15.55 -17.68 16.08
N GLN A 190 -14.93 -16.96 17.01
CA GLN A 190 -15.61 -16.40 18.17
C GLN A 190 -15.06 -15.01 18.51
N SER A 191 -15.94 -14.03 18.66
CA SER A 191 -15.57 -12.75 19.26
C SER A 191 -15.39 -12.93 20.77
N ILE A 192 -14.17 -12.78 21.26
CA ILE A 192 -13.84 -12.94 22.69
C ILE A 192 -13.78 -11.60 23.42
N TYR A 193 -13.74 -10.50 22.69
CA TYR A 193 -13.77 -9.15 23.25
C TYR A 193 -14.41 -8.19 22.25
N LYS A 194 -15.25 -7.29 22.74
CA LYS A 194 -15.82 -6.17 21.96
C LYS A 194 -15.64 -4.88 22.76
N ALA A 195 -15.05 -3.87 22.14
CA ALA A 195 -14.94 -2.54 22.74
C ALA A 195 -16.35 -1.90 22.86
N ASN A 196 -16.51 -1.04 23.86
CA ASN A 196 -17.82 -0.42 24.15
C ASN A 196 -18.30 0.54 23.07
N SER A 197 -17.39 1.11 22.27
CA SER A 197 -17.70 2.07 21.21
C SER A 197 -16.61 2.08 20.16
N ASN A 198 -16.94 2.58 18.96
CA ASN A 198 -15.94 2.94 17.97
C ASN A 198 -15.22 4.21 18.43
N SER A 199 -13.89 4.14 18.57
CA SER A 199 -13.03 5.27 18.95
C SER A 199 -12.34 5.92 17.75
N CYS A 200 -12.62 5.46 16.53
CA CYS A 200 -12.06 6.04 15.31
C CYS A 200 -12.70 7.41 15.02
N GLU A 201 -11.87 8.42 14.78
CA GLU A 201 -12.27 9.78 14.44
C GLU A 201 -11.91 10.09 12.99
N GLY A 202 -12.82 10.71 12.25
CA GLY A 202 -12.62 11.26 10.91
C GLY A 202 -12.60 12.78 10.87
N VAL A 203 -12.67 13.36 9.68
CA VAL A 203 -12.61 14.82 9.46
C VAL A 203 -13.79 15.54 10.13
N ASP A 204 -15.01 14.98 10.00
CA ASP A 204 -16.25 15.58 10.49
C ASP A 204 -16.82 14.85 11.72
N GLY A 205 -15.97 14.15 12.48
CA GLY A 205 -16.37 13.35 13.65
C GLY A 205 -16.11 11.86 13.49
N PRO A 206 -16.76 11.02 14.30
CA PRO A 206 -16.57 9.57 14.22
C PRO A 206 -16.94 9.03 12.85
N VAL A 207 -16.08 8.19 12.27
CA VAL A 207 -16.39 7.48 11.03
C VAL A 207 -17.26 6.26 11.33
N ALA A 208 -18.12 5.89 10.37
CA ALA A 208 -18.93 4.70 10.49
C ALA A 208 -18.08 3.41 10.56
N TYR A 209 -16.88 3.46 10.02
CA TYR A 209 -15.92 2.37 9.94
C TYR A 209 -14.53 2.81 10.36
N PRO A 210 -13.75 1.87 10.86
CA PRO A 210 -14.10 0.50 11.20
C PRO A 210 -15.14 0.42 12.33
N PRO A 211 -15.85 -0.72 12.48
CA PRO A 211 -16.75 -0.93 13.60
C PRO A 211 -16.00 -0.88 14.93
N PRO A 212 -16.70 -0.87 16.08
CA PRO A 212 -16.06 -0.96 17.38
C PRO A 212 -15.06 -2.10 17.43
N GLY A 213 -13.88 -1.86 18.01
CA GLY A 213 -12.81 -2.84 18.07
C GLY A 213 -13.22 -4.15 18.70
N ALA A 214 -12.82 -5.25 18.12
CA ALA A 214 -13.08 -6.59 18.62
C ALA A 214 -11.81 -7.44 18.52
N VAL A 215 -11.69 -8.45 19.38
CA VAL A 215 -10.71 -9.51 19.21
C VAL A 215 -11.47 -10.80 18.93
N PHE A 216 -11.17 -11.39 17.80
CA PHE A 216 -11.71 -12.67 17.36
C PHE A 216 -10.71 -13.78 17.70
N ARG A 217 -11.23 -14.95 18.05
CA ARG A 217 -10.49 -16.19 18.16
C ARG A 217 -10.95 -17.13 17.07
N ALA A 218 -10.01 -17.65 16.29
CA ALA A 218 -10.28 -18.56 15.18
C ALA A 218 -9.37 -19.78 15.26
N ASN A 219 -9.92 -20.95 15.00
CA ASN A 219 -9.20 -22.21 15.11
C ASN A 219 -8.82 -22.76 13.74
N SER A 220 -7.63 -23.36 13.65
CA SER A 220 -7.18 -24.14 12.49
C SER A 220 -7.16 -23.35 11.18
N VAL A 221 -6.55 -22.17 11.21
CA VAL A 221 -6.48 -21.24 10.09
C VAL A 221 -5.16 -21.29 9.34
N LEU A 222 -5.17 -20.82 8.08
CA LEU A 222 -3.98 -20.50 7.32
C LEU A 222 -3.77 -18.99 7.32
N LEU A 223 -2.62 -18.53 7.80
CA LEU A 223 -2.24 -17.14 7.91
C LEU A 223 -1.23 -16.78 6.82
N VAL A 224 -1.44 -15.67 6.13
CA VAL A 224 -0.47 -15.12 5.18
C VAL A 224 0.40 -14.08 5.90
N ALA A 225 1.65 -14.44 6.15
CA ALA A 225 2.57 -13.58 6.89
C ALA A 225 2.85 -12.25 6.18
N GLY A 226 2.91 -11.16 6.95
CA GLY A 226 3.05 -9.79 6.44
C GLY A 226 1.75 -9.22 5.90
N THR A 227 0.63 -9.84 6.23
CA THR A 227 -0.70 -9.37 5.85
C THR A 227 -1.71 -9.62 6.98
N ARG A 228 -2.90 -9.05 6.82
CA ARG A 228 -4.07 -9.33 7.67
C ARG A 228 -4.87 -10.53 7.18
N TYR A 229 -4.52 -11.12 6.04
CA TYR A 229 -5.30 -12.18 5.40
C TYR A 229 -5.18 -13.51 6.13
N VAL A 230 -6.33 -14.12 6.36
CA VAL A 230 -6.48 -15.43 6.98
C VAL A 230 -7.39 -16.30 6.11
N MET A 231 -6.99 -17.52 5.84
CA MET A 231 -7.82 -18.47 5.09
C MET A 231 -8.43 -19.47 6.05
N MET A 232 -9.72 -19.67 5.92
CA MET A 232 -10.53 -20.52 6.79
C MET A 232 -11.37 -21.50 5.99
N GLN A 233 -11.68 -22.64 6.61
CA GLN A 233 -12.69 -23.58 6.11
C GLN A 233 -14.12 -22.95 6.22
N PRO A 234 -15.07 -23.24 5.32
CA PRO A 234 -14.86 -24.21 4.23
C PRO A 234 -13.97 -23.70 3.10
N ASP A 235 -14.10 -22.46 2.63
CA ASP A 235 -13.30 -21.90 1.52
C ASP A 235 -13.45 -20.38 1.49
N ALA A 236 -12.96 -19.70 2.53
CA ALA A 236 -13.02 -18.25 2.64
C ALA A 236 -11.64 -17.64 2.88
N LEU A 237 -11.36 -16.54 2.20
CA LEU A 237 -10.30 -15.61 2.54
C LEU A 237 -10.89 -14.53 3.44
N ILE A 238 -10.48 -14.54 4.70
CA ILE A 238 -10.94 -13.55 5.66
C ILE A 238 -10.02 -12.35 5.58
N HIS A 239 -10.63 -11.21 5.38
CA HIS A 239 -10.01 -9.91 5.51
C HIS A 239 -10.64 -9.18 6.71
N ASN A 240 -10.25 -7.95 6.96
CA ASN A 240 -10.87 -7.11 7.99
C ASN A 240 -12.29 -6.67 7.58
N GLU A 241 -12.94 -5.91 8.46
CA GLU A 241 -14.28 -5.34 8.24
C GLU A 241 -14.33 -4.30 7.11
N GLU A 242 -13.17 -3.91 6.55
CA GLU A 242 -13.05 -2.98 5.42
C GLU A 242 -13.13 -3.66 4.05
N ALA A 243 -13.52 -4.93 3.98
CA ALA A 243 -13.57 -5.70 2.74
C ALA A 243 -14.38 -5.03 1.60
N TYR A 244 -15.36 -4.19 1.91
CA TYR A 244 -16.13 -3.42 0.91
C TYR A 244 -15.33 -2.30 0.24
N PHE A 245 -14.21 -1.85 0.78
CA PHE A 245 -13.30 -0.94 0.06
C PHE A 245 -12.63 -1.60 -1.14
N PHE A 246 -12.63 -2.92 -1.20
CA PHE A 246 -12.10 -3.65 -2.35
C PHE A 246 -12.85 -3.40 -3.64
N ASP A 247 -14.11 -2.99 -3.60
CA ASP A 247 -14.83 -2.61 -4.81
C ASP A 247 -14.28 -1.32 -5.44
N ALA A 248 -13.70 -0.45 -4.61
CA ALA A 248 -13.00 0.76 -5.07
C ALA A 248 -11.50 0.53 -5.31
N ALA A 249 -10.93 -0.52 -4.71
CA ALA A 249 -9.50 -0.75 -4.69
C ALA A 249 -9.07 -1.76 -5.74
N ASP A 250 -8.74 -1.30 -6.92
CA ASP A 250 -7.75 -1.94 -7.78
C ASP A 250 -6.33 -1.79 -7.15
N THR A 251 -6.29 -1.69 -5.84
CA THR A 251 -5.07 -1.62 -5.05
C THR A 251 -4.49 -3.01 -4.95
N ALA A 252 -3.66 -3.36 -5.93
CA ALA A 252 -2.70 -4.40 -5.70
C ALA A 252 -1.91 -4.03 -4.45
N VAL A 253 -2.19 -4.66 -3.33
CA VAL A 253 -1.36 -4.59 -2.15
C VAL A 253 -0.01 -5.16 -2.56
N LYS A 254 0.98 -4.31 -2.76
CA LYS A 254 2.30 -4.64 -3.33
C LYS A 254 3.40 -4.58 -2.31
N TYR A 255 3.05 -4.59 -1.05
CA TYR A 255 4.07 -4.49 -0.03
C TYR A 255 4.53 -5.89 0.38
N ASN A 256 5.74 -6.15 0.00
CA ASN A 256 6.69 -7.12 0.50
C ASN A 256 6.55 -8.58 0.11
N SER A 257 5.44 -9.13 -0.45
CA SER A 257 5.50 -10.57 -0.78
C SER A 257 4.18 -11.25 -1.06
N ALA A 258 3.06 -10.66 -0.72
CA ALA A 258 1.76 -11.12 -1.18
C ALA A 258 1.26 -10.16 -2.25
N ARG A 259 0.89 -10.67 -3.40
CA ARG A 259 0.27 -9.89 -4.45
C ARG A 259 -1.21 -10.20 -4.51
N LEU A 260 -2.00 -9.21 -4.19
CA LEU A 260 -3.44 -9.25 -4.35
C LEU A 260 -3.82 -8.67 -5.72
N SER A 261 -4.65 -9.39 -6.46
CA SER A 261 -5.26 -8.87 -7.69
C SER A 261 -6.73 -9.22 -7.73
N LYS A 262 -7.57 -8.31 -8.22
CA LYS A 262 -8.99 -8.59 -8.43
C LYS A 262 -9.12 -9.57 -9.60
N SER A 263 -9.78 -10.71 -9.38
CA SER A 263 -10.16 -11.65 -10.42
C SER A 263 -11.65 -11.49 -10.72
N CYS A 264 -12.13 -12.05 -11.82
CA CYS A 264 -13.56 -12.09 -12.14
C CYS A 264 -14.41 -12.91 -11.14
N ARG A 265 -13.78 -13.54 -10.16
CA ARG A 265 -14.40 -14.42 -9.16
C ARG A 265 -14.15 -13.95 -7.71
N GLY A 266 -13.39 -12.89 -7.51
CA GLY A 266 -12.98 -12.44 -6.18
C GLY A 266 -11.55 -11.91 -6.18
N LEU A 267 -10.77 -12.27 -5.17
CA LEU A 267 -9.37 -11.88 -5.07
C LEU A 267 -8.44 -13.06 -5.32
N GLU A 268 -7.49 -12.85 -6.22
CA GLU A 268 -6.33 -13.73 -6.36
C GLU A 268 -5.19 -13.20 -5.48
N LEU A 269 -4.78 -14.00 -4.51
CA LEU A 269 -3.65 -13.72 -3.65
C LEU A 269 -2.48 -14.63 -4.02
N ARG A 270 -1.35 -14.05 -4.46
CA ARG A 270 -0.12 -14.80 -4.72
C ARG A 270 0.75 -14.80 -3.48
N VAL A 271 1.11 -15.99 -3.05
CA VAL A 271 1.82 -16.24 -1.80
C VAL A 271 2.86 -17.34 -1.97
N ASN A 272 3.70 -17.49 -0.97
CA ASN A 272 4.60 -18.64 -0.85
C ASN A 272 4.05 -19.65 0.15
N ALA A 273 3.92 -20.89 -0.27
CA ALA A 273 3.60 -21.99 0.62
C ALA A 273 4.87 -22.72 1.03
N ARG A 274 4.91 -23.18 2.27
CA ARG A 274 5.96 -24.06 2.79
C ARG A 274 5.31 -25.28 3.42
N GLN A 275 6.12 -26.30 3.74
CA GLN A 275 5.62 -27.44 4.49
C GLN A 275 4.93 -26.95 5.76
N ALA A 276 3.80 -27.55 6.05
CA ALA A 276 2.96 -27.14 7.16
C ALA A 276 3.68 -27.27 8.50
N ALA A 277 4.33 -26.20 8.91
CA ALA A 277 4.71 -26.02 10.30
C ALA A 277 3.49 -25.43 11.04
N TRP A 278 3.10 -26.08 12.13
CA TRP A 278 2.06 -25.59 13.00
C TRP A 278 2.61 -24.54 13.95
N ILE A 279 1.86 -23.45 14.07
CA ILE A 279 1.95 -22.52 15.19
C ILE A 279 0.79 -22.90 16.11
N GLU A 280 1.11 -23.28 17.33
CA GLU A 280 0.11 -23.76 18.30
C GLU A 280 -0.90 -22.66 18.63
N SER A 281 -0.40 -21.46 18.96
CA SER A 281 -1.23 -20.28 19.18
C SER A 281 -0.51 -19.01 18.78
N GLY A 282 -1.26 -17.94 18.47
CA GLY A 282 -0.65 -16.65 18.18
C GLY A 282 -1.65 -15.53 17.95
N ILE A 283 -1.18 -14.29 18.12
CA ILE A 283 -1.95 -13.06 17.92
C ILE A 283 -1.44 -12.41 16.64
N ASN A 284 -2.29 -12.33 15.62
CA ASN A 284 -1.91 -11.68 14.35
C ASN A 284 -1.96 -10.15 14.50
N VAL A 285 -0.78 -9.52 14.65
CA VAL A 285 -0.66 -8.05 14.65
C VAL A 285 -0.05 -7.51 13.36
N MET A 286 0.18 -8.37 12.36
CA MET A 286 0.75 -7.98 11.06
C MET A 286 -0.19 -7.08 10.27
N HIS A 287 0.43 -6.25 9.43
CA HIS A 287 -0.23 -5.35 8.51
C HIS A 287 0.56 -5.27 7.19
N GLU A 288 -0.12 -5.06 6.07
CA GLU A 288 0.52 -5.00 4.73
C GLU A 288 1.58 -3.90 4.63
N TYR A 289 1.43 -2.86 5.45
CA TYR A 289 2.31 -1.70 5.48
C TYR A 289 3.12 -1.59 6.77
N GLU A 290 3.33 -2.69 7.50
CA GLU A 290 4.01 -2.68 8.80
C GLU A 290 5.45 -2.13 8.75
N GLY A 291 6.10 -2.13 7.59
CA GLY A 291 7.39 -1.49 7.36
C GLY A 291 7.33 0.04 7.22
N ASN A 292 6.15 0.64 7.16
CA ASN A 292 5.95 2.08 7.07
C ASN A 292 5.65 2.68 8.44
N TYR A 293 6.43 3.67 8.86
CA TYR A 293 6.35 4.27 10.19
C TYR A 293 4.96 4.86 10.52
N PHE A 294 4.30 5.51 9.54
CA PHE A 294 2.93 6.02 9.72
C PHE A 294 1.94 4.86 9.96
N HIS A 295 1.92 3.89 9.07
CA HIS A 295 0.99 2.76 9.16
C HIS A 295 1.22 1.93 10.42
N PHE A 296 2.47 1.73 10.82
CA PHE A 296 2.76 1.02 12.06
C PHE A 296 2.17 1.73 13.27
N LEU A 297 2.43 3.05 13.42
CA LEU A 297 1.93 3.82 14.55
C LEU A 297 0.39 3.98 14.52
N ALA A 298 -0.18 4.18 13.33
CA ALA A 298 -1.59 4.48 13.17
C ALA A 298 -2.49 3.24 13.14
N GLU A 299 -1.99 2.08 12.72
CA GLU A 299 -2.78 0.88 12.47
C GLU A 299 -2.34 -0.31 13.33
N THR A 300 -1.03 -0.59 13.44
CA THR A 300 -0.54 -1.73 14.24
C THR A 300 -0.59 -1.44 15.73
N VAL A 301 -0.13 -0.26 16.17
CA VAL A 301 -0.12 0.12 17.60
C VAL A 301 -1.50 0.05 18.24
N PRO A 302 -2.58 0.63 17.68
CA PRO A 302 -3.89 0.52 18.29
C PRO A 302 -4.42 -0.92 18.38
N ARG A 303 -4.08 -1.79 17.43
CA ARG A 303 -4.42 -3.22 17.50
C ARG A 303 -3.67 -3.93 18.64
N MET A 304 -2.39 -3.60 18.85
CA MET A 304 -1.63 -4.13 19.98
C MET A 304 -2.20 -3.64 21.32
N VAL A 305 -2.63 -2.39 21.40
CA VAL A 305 -3.32 -1.85 22.60
C VAL A 305 -4.63 -2.60 22.84
N LEU A 306 -5.42 -2.88 21.80
CA LEU A 306 -6.64 -3.66 21.90
C LEU A 306 -6.40 -5.09 22.44
N VAL A 307 -5.28 -5.71 22.05
CA VAL A 307 -4.86 -7.03 22.58
C VAL A 307 -4.70 -6.97 24.10
N GLU A 308 -4.10 -5.90 24.63
CA GLU A 308 -3.93 -5.74 26.07
C GLU A 308 -5.24 -5.45 26.80
N GLU A 309 -6.15 -4.67 26.17
CA GLU A 309 -7.50 -4.44 26.69
C GLU A 309 -8.32 -5.75 26.77
N ALA A 310 -8.16 -6.63 25.80
CA ALA A 310 -8.87 -7.91 25.72
C ALA A 310 -8.37 -8.96 26.75
N ASN A 311 -7.30 -8.66 27.51
CA ASN A 311 -6.74 -9.55 28.52
C ASN A 311 -6.38 -10.96 28.00
N ILE A 312 -5.90 -11.07 26.76
CA ILE A 312 -5.41 -12.33 26.21
C ILE A 312 -4.24 -12.83 27.11
N PRO A 313 -4.13 -14.14 27.39
CA PRO A 313 -3.02 -14.68 28.18
C PRO A 313 -1.66 -14.24 27.65
N VAL A 314 -0.76 -13.87 28.55
CA VAL A 314 0.52 -13.23 28.20
C VAL A 314 1.50 -14.18 27.51
N ASP A 315 1.32 -15.48 27.66
CA ASP A 315 2.09 -16.54 27.03
C ASP A 315 1.70 -16.77 25.55
N VAL A 316 0.56 -16.24 25.09
CA VAL A 316 0.19 -16.29 23.67
C VAL A 316 1.10 -15.34 22.89
N PRO A 317 1.88 -15.85 21.91
CA PRO A 317 2.88 -15.05 21.21
C PRO A 317 2.25 -14.06 20.22
N LEU A 318 2.94 -12.93 20.01
CA LEU A 318 2.66 -12.01 18.91
C LEU A 318 3.27 -12.57 17.62
N LEU A 319 2.49 -12.58 16.55
CA LEU A 319 2.92 -12.95 15.19
C LEU A 319 3.20 -11.68 14.39
N ILE A 320 4.42 -11.50 13.93
CA ILE A 320 4.85 -10.33 13.15
C ILE A 320 5.96 -10.73 12.18
N THR A 321 6.23 -9.95 11.14
CA THR A 321 7.38 -10.25 10.27
C THR A 321 8.71 -9.75 10.86
N GLY A 322 9.82 -10.37 10.43
CA GLY A 322 11.15 -10.05 10.97
C GLY A 322 11.81 -8.79 10.37
N ALA A 323 11.24 -8.20 9.32
CA ALA A 323 11.91 -7.15 8.52
C ALA A 323 11.53 -5.72 8.95
N LEU A 324 11.36 -5.47 10.24
CA LEU A 324 11.01 -4.14 10.75
C LEU A 324 12.22 -3.20 10.79
N HIS A 325 12.00 -1.95 10.38
CA HIS A 325 12.98 -0.88 10.60
C HIS A 325 13.29 -0.72 12.11
N PRO A 326 14.54 -0.43 12.53
CA PRO A 326 14.92 -0.33 13.94
C PRO A 326 13.97 0.53 14.79
N ASN A 327 13.54 1.68 14.30
CA ASN A 327 12.62 2.56 15.03
C ASN A 327 11.21 1.96 15.18
N ILE A 328 10.72 1.26 14.15
CA ILE A 328 9.46 0.52 14.22
C ILE A 328 9.57 -0.62 15.22
N ARG A 329 10.69 -1.34 15.19
CA ARG A 329 10.98 -2.40 16.15
C ARG A 329 11.03 -1.87 17.58
N ALA A 330 11.62 -0.70 17.80
CA ALA A 330 11.65 -0.08 19.13
C ALA A 330 10.24 0.30 19.62
N ILE A 331 9.35 0.81 18.75
CA ILE A 331 7.93 1.04 19.08
C ILE A 331 7.26 -0.29 19.44
N PHE A 332 7.44 -1.33 18.62
CA PHE A 332 6.89 -2.66 18.88
C PHE A 332 7.30 -3.20 20.26
N ASP A 333 8.59 -3.13 20.57
CA ASP A 333 9.12 -3.61 21.84
C ASP A 333 8.57 -2.80 23.03
N CYS A 334 8.40 -1.49 22.91
CA CYS A 334 7.75 -0.65 23.92
C CYS A 334 6.28 -1.06 24.15
N ILE A 335 5.52 -1.27 23.07
CA ILE A 335 4.10 -1.66 23.21
C ILE A 335 3.97 -3.09 23.76
N ASN A 336 4.93 -3.95 23.49
CA ASN A 336 5.02 -5.28 24.08
C ASN A 336 5.62 -5.25 25.52
N TYR A 337 5.28 -4.25 26.32
CA TYR A 337 5.82 -4.03 27.68
C TYR A 337 5.58 -5.21 28.64
N ARG A 338 4.61 -6.09 28.35
CA ARG A 338 4.37 -7.32 29.10
C ARG A 338 5.30 -8.47 28.72
N ASN A 339 6.21 -8.26 27.78
CA ASN A 339 7.17 -9.23 27.30
C ASN A 339 6.52 -10.52 26.77
N ARG A 340 5.43 -10.41 26.01
CA ARG A 340 4.84 -11.55 25.30
C ARG A 340 5.88 -12.17 24.38
N PRO A 341 5.91 -13.50 24.25
CA PRO A 341 6.73 -14.16 23.24
C PRO A 341 6.42 -13.59 21.85
N VAL A 342 7.42 -13.58 20.97
CA VAL A 342 7.26 -13.09 19.58
C VAL A 342 7.73 -14.18 18.63
N ILE A 343 6.88 -14.49 17.66
CA ILE A 343 7.24 -15.39 16.56
C ILE A 343 7.40 -14.54 15.32
N PHE A 344 8.63 -14.49 14.78
CA PHE A 344 8.92 -13.79 13.54
C PHE A 344 8.64 -14.70 12.36
N LEU A 345 7.73 -14.24 11.49
CA LEU A 345 7.30 -14.95 10.30
C LEU A 345 7.99 -14.40 9.06
N GLU A 346 8.22 -15.27 8.08
CA GLU A 346 8.74 -14.89 6.78
C GLU A 346 7.60 -14.31 5.94
N SER A 347 7.74 -13.03 5.57
CA SER A 347 6.72 -12.30 4.82
C SER A 347 6.30 -13.01 3.53
N GLY A 348 5.00 -13.02 3.21
CA GLY A 348 4.40 -13.67 2.05
C GLY A 348 4.27 -15.19 2.14
N THR A 349 4.68 -15.79 3.23
CA THR A 349 4.60 -17.23 3.43
C THR A 349 3.32 -17.60 4.18
N ILE A 350 2.73 -18.74 3.81
CA ILE A 350 1.54 -19.27 4.48
C ILE A 350 1.98 -20.12 5.68
N TYR A 351 1.37 -19.84 6.83
CA TYR A 351 1.54 -20.61 8.07
C TYR A 351 0.21 -21.20 8.53
N ARG A 352 0.26 -22.36 9.17
CA ARG A 352 -0.91 -22.93 9.87
C ARG A 352 -0.88 -22.47 11.32
N VAL A 353 -1.98 -21.91 11.80
CA VAL A 353 -2.15 -21.48 13.18
C VAL A 353 -3.33 -22.24 13.78
N GLN A 354 -3.07 -23.03 14.85
CA GLN A 354 -4.13 -23.84 15.45
C GLN A 354 -5.11 -22.99 16.25
N ASP A 355 -4.62 -22.02 16.98
CA ASP A 355 -5.41 -21.11 17.82
C ASP A 355 -4.97 -19.67 17.57
N MET A 356 -5.68 -18.95 16.72
CA MET A 356 -5.30 -17.61 16.32
C MET A 356 -6.22 -16.57 16.97
N TYR A 357 -5.60 -15.53 17.52
CA TYR A 357 -6.27 -14.32 17.97
C TYR A 357 -6.07 -13.23 16.94
N TYR A 358 -7.15 -12.57 16.57
CA TYR A 358 -7.16 -11.53 15.56
C TYR A 358 -7.80 -10.25 16.14
N PRO A 359 -7.00 -9.23 16.49
CA PRO A 359 -7.52 -7.91 16.78
C PRO A 359 -8.00 -7.26 15.49
N SER A 360 -9.26 -6.82 15.44
CA SER A 360 -9.83 -6.13 14.30
C SER A 360 -9.10 -4.82 14.02
N ASP A 361 -9.25 -4.29 12.81
CA ASP A 361 -8.75 -2.96 12.50
C ASP A 361 -9.56 -1.91 13.26
N LEU A 362 -8.85 -0.90 13.73
CA LEU A 362 -9.38 0.21 14.53
C LEU A 362 -9.23 1.54 13.81
N THR A 363 -8.53 1.51 12.71
CA THR A 363 -8.27 2.67 11.85
C THR A 363 -8.62 2.30 10.43
N SER A 364 -9.05 3.30 9.68
CA SER A 364 -9.33 3.17 8.25
C SER A 364 -8.50 4.21 7.51
N VAL A 365 -7.57 3.76 6.68
CA VAL A 365 -6.80 4.64 5.79
C VAL A 365 -7.10 4.21 4.36
N VAL A 366 -7.95 4.99 3.70
CA VAL A 366 -8.35 4.72 2.31
C VAL A 366 -7.24 5.21 1.39
N ASP A 367 -6.43 4.30 0.89
CA ASP A 367 -5.35 4.57 -0.07
C ASP A 367 -5.84 4.43 -1.52
N VAL A 368 -7.01 5.02 -1.81
CA VAL A 368 -7.63 5.01 -3.14
C VAL A 368 -7.62 6.42 -3.70
N TYR A 369 -6.92 6.59 -4.80
CA TYR A 369 -6.76 7.88 -5.48
C TYR A 369 -7.68 8.03 -6.70
N GLU A 370 -8.44 7.00 -7.05
CA GLU A 370 -9.42 7.02 -8.15
C GLU A 370 -10.82 7.33 -7.64
N GLY A 371 -11.56 8.14 -8.38
CA GLY A 371 -13.00 8.31 -8.20
C GLY A 371 -13.45 9.06 -6.95
N GLY A 372 -12.54 9.78 -6.29
CA GLY A 372 -12.90 10.59 -5.12
C GLY A 372 -13.22 9.73 -3.90
N ALA A 373 -12.24 8.95 -3.43
CA ALA A 373 -12.31 8.38 -2.09
C ALA A 373 -12.77 9.47 -1.14
N ASN A 374 -13.93 9.27 -0.52
CA ASN A 374 -14.46 10.26 0.39
C ASN A 374 -13.54 10.30 1.61
N ALA A 375 -12.95 11.46 1.88
CA ALA A 375 -12.15 11.68 3.09
C ALA A 375 -12.84 11.18 4.36
N ARG A 376 -14.17 11.22 4.39
CA ARG A 376 -15.00 10.72 5.50
C ARG A 376 -14.92 9.21 5.74
N GLN A 377 -14.35 8.45 4.80
CA GLN A 377 -14.17 7.01 4.93
C GLN A 377 -12.86 6.64 5.64
N SER A 378 -11.96 7.61 5.83
CA SER A 378 -10.71 7.38 6.56
C SER A 378 -10.76 8.03 7.94
N GLY A 379 -10.14 7.36 8.90
CA GLY A 379 -10.05 7.86 10.27
C GLY A 379 -8.99 7.10 11.05
N LEU A 380 -8.62 7.63 12.23
CA LEU A 380 -7.64 7.04 13.12
C LEU A 380 -8.25 6.80 14.51
N ASP A 381 -7.88 5.71 15.16
CA ASP A 381 -8.15 5.53 16.58
C ASP A 381 -7.20 6.40 17.43
N VAL A 382 -7.54 7.68 17.51
CA VAL A 382 -6.75 8.69 18.24
C VAL A 382 -6.52 8.29 19.69
N SER A 383 -7.50 7.65 20.33
CA SER A 383 -7.43 7.24 21.74
C SER A 383 -6.38 6.15 21.96
N ARG A 384 -6.40 5.09 21.18
CA ARG A 384 -5.45 3.98 21.33
C ARG A 384 -4.06 4.32 20.79
N ILE A 385 -3.95 5.14 19.74
CA ILE A 385 -2.65 5.69 19.32
C ILE A 385 -2.05 6.51 20.46
N ARG A 386 -2.82 7.40 21.10
CA ARG A 386 -2.36 8.18 22.27
C ARG A 386 -1.92 7.30 23.43
N GLN A 387 -2.66 6.21 23.69
CA GLN A 387 -2.25 5.24 24.71
C GLN A 387 -0.93 4.57 24.36
N GLY A 388 -0.73 4.15 23.11
CA GLY A 388 0.53 3.59 22.62
C GLY A 388 1.69 4.57 22.75
N VAL A 389 1.48 5.84 22.36
CA VAL A 389 2.46 6.92 22.55
C VAL A 389 2.86 7.06 24.01
N ARG A 390 1.91 7.07 24.94
CA ARG A 390 2.17 7.16 26.39
C ARG A 390 2.94 5.93 26.90
N ILE A 391 2.62 4.74 26.43
CA ILE A 391 3.36 3.51 26.75
C ILE A 391 4.82 3.67 26.31
N CYS A 392 5.10 4.03 25.07
CA CYS A 392 6.47 4.23 24.58
C CYS A 392 7.22 5.29 25.38
N GLN A 393 6.60 6.42 25.68
CA GLN A 393 7.22 7.49 26.48
C GLN A 393 7.60 6.99 27.90
N ARG A 394 6.76 6.16 28.49
CA ARG A 394 7.02 5.56 29.81
C ARG A 394 8.15 4.53 29.76
N GLU A 395 8.07 3.58 28.82
CA GLU A 395 9.05 2.49 28.71
C GLU A 395 10.45 3.01 28.36
N LEU A 396 10.56 4.06 27.54
CA LEU A 396 11.83 4.68 27.19
C LEU A 396 12.33 5.64 28.28
N ALA A 397 11.52 5.94 29.30
CA ALA A 397 11.84 6.84 30.41
C ALA A 397 12.49 8.18 30.00
N LEU A 398 12.05 8.73 28.86
CA LEU A 398 12.66 9.90 28.25
C LEU A 398 12.39 11.15 29.09
N LYS A 399 13.49 11.84 29.47
CA LYS A 399 13.44 13.14 30.14
C LYS A 399 13.38 14.25 29.09
N THR A 400 12.57 15.27 29.32
CA THR A 400 12.61 16.49 28.54
C THR A 400 13.70 17.42 29.07
N SER A 401 14.47 18.05 28.19
CA SER A 401 15.50 19.02 28.59
C SER A 401 14.90 20.40 28.95
N GLY A 402 13.60 20.60 28.64
CA GLY A 402 12.94 21.90 28.74
C GLY A 402 13.33 22.88 27.63
N LYS A 403 14.18 22.49 26.70
CA LYS A 403 14.55 23.30 25.54
C LYS A 403 13.31 23.44 24.63
N LYS A 404 13.10 24.63 24.10
CA LYS A 404 12.12 24.91 23.08
C LYS A 404 12.82 25.01 21.73
N ARG A 405 12.36 24.19 20.78
CA ARG A 405 12.96 24.06 19.44
C ARG A 405 11.99 24.53 18.37
N ARG A 406 12.54 25.08 17.31
CA ARG A 406 11.85 25.25 16.04
C ARG A 406 12.53 24.31 15.05
N ILE A 407 11.78 23.38 14.46
CA ILE A 407 12.38 22.36 13.61
C ILE A 407 11.77 22.35 12.22
N PHE A 408 12.61 22.09 11.24
CA PHE A 408 12.19 21.70 9.91
C PHE A 408 12.45 20.20 9.73
N ALA A 409 11.37 19.42 9.70
CA ALA A 409 11.44 17.98 9.48
C ALA A 409 11.50 17.69 7.97
N GLY A 410 12.70 17.73 7.40
CA GLY A 410 12.94 17.54 5.98
C GLY A 410 12.61 16.11 5.49
N ARG A 411 12.51 15.94 4.18
CA ARG A 411 12.24 14.66 3.53
C ARG A 411 13.23 14.39 2.42
N GLY A 412 13.87 13.20 2.45
CA GLY A 412 14.83 12.74 1.44
C GLY A 412 14.25 11.83 0.34
N GLY A 413 12.95 11.55 0.35
CA GLY A 413 12.34 10.58 -0.57
C GLY A 413 12.26 11.03 -2.03
N ASN A 414 12.12 10.07 -2.96
CA ASN A 414 12.10 10.31 -4.41
C ASN A 414 10.70 10.64 -4.98
N ILE A 415 9.65 10.61 -4.17
CA ILE A 415 8.27 10.93 -4.56
C ILE A 415 7.70 12.05 -3.69
N ARG A 416 6.81 12.87 -4.22
CA ARG A 416 6.24 14.04 -3.53
C ARG A 416 7.33 15.00 -3.04
N ARG A 417 8.33 15.26 -3.88
CA ARG A 417 9.46 16.12 -3.49
C ARG A 417 9.03 17.58 -3.41
N LEU A 418 9.44 18.22 -2.35
CA LEU A 418 9.39 19.69 -2.23
C LEU A 418 10.57 20.28 -3.03
N LEU A 419 10.31 20.67 -4.29
CA LEU A 419 11.37 21.02 -5.26
C LEU A 419 12.22 22.23 -4.85
N ASN A 420 11.67 23.12 -4.03
CA ASN A 420 12.41 24.26 -3.50
C ASN A 420 12.75 24.10 -2.01
N GLN A 421 12.84 22.85 -1.53
CA GLN A 421 13.23 22.58 -0.14
C GLN A 421 14.54 23.28 0.28
N PRO A 422 15.64 23.28 -0.50
CA PRO A 422 16.86 23.96 -0.11
C PRO A 422 16.69 25.47 0.12
N GLN A 423 15.83 26.12 -0.67
CA GLN A 423 15.51 27.53 -0.49
C GLN A 423 14.77 27.78 0.83
N ILE A 424 13.80 26.92 1.15
CA ILE A 424 13.03 26.96 2.39
C ILE A 424 13.96 26.71 3.58
N GLU A 425 14.81 25.69 3.53
CA GLU A 425 15.79 25.38 4.57
C GLU A 425 16.70 26.57 4.88
N THR A 426 17.23 27.24 3.85
CA THR A 426 18.07 28.44 4.02
C THR A 426 17.33 29.54 4.77
N ARG A 427 16.07 29.80 4.44
CA ARG A 427 15.27 30.83 5.10
C ARG A 427 14.91 30.44 6.52
N LEU A 428 14.54 29.21 6.77
CA LEU A 428 14.18 28.72 8.11
C LEU A 428 15.37 28.67 9.05
N VAL A 429 16.56 28.29 8.59
CA VAL A 429 17.80 28.37 9.38
C VAL A 429 18.08 29.83 9.82
N ALA A 430 17.90 30.78 8.91
CA ALA A 430 18.05 32.22 9.26
C ALA A 430 17.01 32.68 10.30
N MET A 431 15.89 31.96 10.48
CA MET A 431 14.87 32.21 11.51
C MET A 431 15.06 31.37 12.78
N GLY A 432 16.18 30.65 12.89
CA GLY A 432 16.52 29.84 14.07
C GLY A 432 15.91 28.45 14.09
N PHE A 433 15.47 27.93 12.94
CA PHE A 433 15.03 26.55 12.83
C PHE A 433 16.21 25.57 12.74
N GLU A 434 16.08 24.43 13.39
CA GLU A 434 17.00 23.30 13.29
C GLU A 434 16.51 22.38 12.15
N LEU A 435 17.40 21.98 11.24
CA LEU A 435 17.07 20.99 10.19
C LEU A 435 17.17 19.59 10.77
N VAL A 436 16.10 18.81 10.66
CA VAL A 436 15.98 17.46 11.21
C VAL A 436 15.73 16.45 10.11
N SER A 437 16.64 15.48 9.95
CA SER A 437 16.45 14.30 9.11
C SER A 437 16.12 13.12 10.03
N THR A 438 14.86 12.72 10.06
CA THR A 438 14.39 11.67 10.96
C THR A 438 14.91 10.28 10.59
N GLU A 439 15.26 10.05 9.32
CA GLU A 439 15.72 8.76 8.80
C GLU A 439 17.02 8.26 9.46
N SER A 440 17.87 9.20 9.93
CA SER A 440 19.16 8.87 10.57
C SER A 440 19.11 8.85 12.10
N LEU A 441 17.96 9.14 12.70
CA LEU A 441 17.82 9.25 14.14
C LEU A 441 17.20 7.99 14.76
N SER A 442 17.66 7.64 15.97
CA SER A 442 16.98 6.63 16.80
C SER A 442 15.59 7.11 17.21
N LEU A 443 14.72 6.18 17.61
CA LEU A 443 13.38 6.51 18.10
C LEU A 443 13.43 7.49 19.28
N GLU A 444 14.32 7.26 20.25
CA GLU A 444 14.47 8.11 21.42
C GLU A 444 14.86 9.55 21.05
N SER A 445 15.77 9.67 20.07
CA SER A 445 16.18 10.98 19.54
C SER A 445 15.02 11.68 18.84
N GLN A 446 14.26 10.96 18.01
CA GLN A 446 13.08 11.51 17.34
C GLN A 446 12.05 11.98 18.38
N ILE A 447 11.68 11.13 19.34
CA ILE A 447 10.72 11.49 20.39
C ILE A 447 11.21 12.73 21.16
N SER A 448 12.48 12.78 21.57
CA SER A 448 13.02 13.91 22.34
C SER A 448 12.95 15.21 21.55
N ILE A 449 13.35 15.22 20.27
CA ILE A 449 13.32 16.40 19.42
C ILE A 449 11.88 16.90 19.22
N PHE A 450 10.94 16.01 18.92
CA PHE A 450 9.56 16.40 18.66
C PHE A 450 8.82 16.82 19.94
N ARG A 451 9.12 16.24 21.09
CA ARG A 451 8.58 16.69 22.39
C ARG A 451 9.07 18.10 22.77
N GLU A 452 10.29 18.45 22.40
CA GLU A 452 10.87 19.76 22.68
C GLU A 452 10.48 20.83 21.63
N ALA A 453 9.80 20.43 20.55
CA ALA A 453 9.43 21.36 19.49
C ALA A 453 8.25 22.27 19.90
N GLU A 454 8.41 23.58 19.69
CA GLU A 454 7.31 24.55 19.77
C GLU A 454 6.70 24.85 18.41
N ILE A 455 7.51 24.82 17.34
CA ILE A 455 7.08 24.98 15.95
C ILE A 455 7.76 23.91 15.09
N ILE A 456 6.95 23.22 14.29
CA ILE A 456 7.38 22.22 13.33
C ILE A 456 6.93 22.64 11.94
N VAL A 457 7.84 22.62 10.98
CA VAL A 457 7.54 22.78 9.56
C VAL A 457 8.07 21.55 8.85
N GLY A 458 7.29 20.98 7.91
CA GLY A 458 7.81 19.87 7.11
C GLY A 458 6.89 19.44 5.98
N PRO A 459 7.45 18.88 4.89
CA PRO A 459 6.67 18.31 3.82
C PRO A 459 5.88 17.09 4.27
N THR A 460 4.70 16.85 3.67
CA THR A 460 3.89 15.65 3.94
C THR A 460 4.67 14.37 3.71
N GLY A 461 4.57 13.42 4.62
CA GLY A 461 5.26 12.13 4.56
C GLY A 461 5.38 11.45 5.92
N ALA A 462 5.92 10.23 5.94
CA ALA A 462 6.01 9.42 7.16
C ALA A 462 6.79 10.12 8.31
N GLN A 463 7.72 11.02 8.03
CA GLN A 463 8.45 11.78 9.05
C GLN A 463 7.54 12.70 9.88
N ILE A 464 6.43 13.23 9.29
CA ILE A 464 5.46 14.05 10.01
C ILE A 464 4.64 13.23 11.02
N THR A 465 4.61 11.92 10.90
CA THR A 465 3.98 11.05 11.93
C THR A 465 4.52 11.32 13.33
N ASN A 466 5.77 11.80 13.43
CA ASN A 466 6.38 12.15 14.70
C ASN A 466 5.67 13.28 15.48
N ILE A 467 4.73 13.99 14.85
CA ILE A 467 3.88 14.97 15.59
C ILE A 467 3.03 14.27 16.69
N ALA A 468 2.82 12.98 16.59
CA ALA A 468 2.18 12.21 17.65
C ALA A 468 2.96 12.22 18.98
N TRP A 469 4.26 12.50 18.94
CA TRP A 469 5.13 12.59 20.14
C TRP A 469 5.17 13.98 20.78
N CYS A 470 4.61 14.99 20.14
CA CYS A 470 4.70 16.39 20.60
C CYS A 470 4.04 16.60 21.96
N GLU A 471 4.39 17.71 22.59
CA GLU A 471 3.64 18.23 23.75
C GLU A 471 2.42 19.04 23.27
N PRO A 472 1.37 19.13 24.10
CA PRO A 472 0.19 19.94 23.76
C PRO A 472 0.54 21.40 23.46
N GLY A 473 -0.08 21.95 22.42
CA GLY A 473 0.14 23.34 22.00
C GLY A 473 1.26 23.52 20.98
N THR A 474 2.03 22.50 20.64
CA THR A 474 2.99 22.54 19.52
C THR A 474 2.28 22.99 18.24
N LYS A 475 2.90 23.91 17.50
CA LYS A 475 2.39 24.40 16.21
C LYS A 475 3.05 23.63 15.07
N VAL A 476 2.27 23.12 14.15
CA VAL A 476 2.74 22.29 13.03
C VAL A 476 2.24 22.86 11.72
N ILE A 477 3.14 23.17 10.79
CA ILE A 477 2.81 23.54 9.41
C ILE A 477 3.22 22.41 8.49
N VAL A 478 2.25 21.71 7.91
CA VAL A 478 2.47 20.66 6.93
C VAL A 478 2.47 21.27 5.53
N LEU A 479 3.56 21.07 4.81
CA LEU A 479 3.73 21.51 3.42
C LEU A 479 3.26 20.40 2.48
N ALA A 480 2.33 20.69 1.58
CA ALA A 480 1.78 19.71 0.67
C ALA A 480 1.47 20.30 -0.70
N SER A 481 1.25 19.42 -1.69
CA SER A 481 0.69 19.85 -2.97
C SER A 481 -0.81 20.17 -2.84
N ASP A 482 -1.31 20.99 -3.74
CA ASP A 482 -2.72 21.38 -3.86
C ASP A 482 -3.60 20.29 -4.51
N HIS A 483 -3.16 19.03 -4.47
CA HIS A 483 -3.92 17.93 -5.07
C HIS A 483 -5.23 17.66 -4.32
N PRO A 484 -6.39 17.60 -5.02
CA PRO A 484 -7.70 17.48 -4.38
C PRO A 484 -7.92 16.16 -3.63
N SER A 485 -7.20 15.10 -3.99
CA SER A 485 -7.29 13.79 -3.33
C SER A 485 -6.27 13.59 -2.21
N HIS A 486 -5.55 14.65 -1.78
CA HIS A 486 -4.64 14.54 -0.64
C HIS A 486 -5.43 14.35 0.66
N GLN A 487 -5.13 13.28 1.38
CA GLN A 487 -5.77 12.99 2.67
C GLN A 487 -5.03 13.71 3.82
N LEU A 488 -4.99 15.04 3.76
CA LEU A 488 -4.21 15.86 4.69
C LEU A 488 -4.76 15.81 6.13
N TYR A 489 -6.06 15.64 6.28
CA TYR A 489 -6.73 15.55 7.60
C TYR A 489 -6.16 14.44 8.50
N LEU A 490 -5.48 13.41 7.95
CA LEU A 490 -4.81 12.39 8.76
C LEU A 490 -3.73 13.00 9.68
N TRP A 491 -3.07 14.07 9.24
CA TRP A 491 -2.11 14.80 10.07
C TRP A 491 -2.79 15.60 11.18
N GLU A 492 -3.98 16.14 10.94
CA GLU A 492 -4.80 16.75 11.98
C GLU A 492 -5.20 15.73 13.05
N LEU A 493 -5.62 14.53 12.65
CA LEU A 493 -5.94 13.45 13.58
C LEU A 493 -4.71 13.01 14.40
N LEU A 494 -3.54 12.92 13.78
CA LEU A 494 -2.28 12.68 14.50
C LEU A 494 -1.92 13.85 15.45
N GLY A 495 -2.16 15.08 15.05
CA GLY A 495 -2.04 16.24 15.94
C GLY A 495 -2.93 16.12 17.17
N ARG A 496 -4.17 15.63 17.02
CA ARG A 496 -5.08 15.35 18.15
C ARG A 496 -4.53 14.29 19.11
N VAL A 497 -3.69 13.36 18.65
CA VAL A 497 -3.03 12.38 19.52
C VAL A 497 -2.19 13.09 20.60
N SER A 498 -1.40 14.08 20.22
CA SER A 498 -0.50 14.82 21.10
C SER A 498 -1.09 16.13 21.66
N GLY A 499 -2.15 16.66 21.05
CA GLY A 499 -2.67 18.00 21.33
C GLY A 499 -1.92 19.10 20.56
N ALA A 500 -1.22 18.77 19.48
CA ALA A 500 -0.60 19.71 18.57
C ALA A 500 -1.63 20.36 17.64
N HIS A 501 -1.36 21.61 17.24
CA HIS A 501 -2.18 22.34 16.26
C HIS A 501 -1.57 22.20 14.88
N VAL A 502 -2.30 21.60 13.95
CA VAL A 502 -1.83 21.34 12.58
C VAL A 502 -2.49 22.28 11.60
N GLU A 503 -1.70 22.97 10.83
CA GLU A 503 -2.09 23.82 9.73
C GLU A 503 -1.40 23.37 8.44
N TYR A 504 -1.94 23.78 7.29
CA TYR A 504 -1.42 23.36 5.98
C TYR A 504 -1.05 24.56 5.14
N LEU A 505 0.10 24.48 4.48
CA LEU A 505 0.45 25.37 3.39
C LEU A 505 0.54 24.56 2.11
N LEU A 506 -0.38 24.84 1.19
CA LEU A 506 -0.48 24.14 -0.08
C LEU A 506 0.23 24.90 -1.18
N GLY A 507 0.86 24.17 -2.07
CA GLY A 507 1.54 24.73 -3.22
C GLY A 507 1.28 23.99 -4.51
N PRO A 508 1.48 24.64 -5.67
CA PRO A 508 1.18 24.06 -6.96
C PRO A 508 2.04 22.83 -7.24
N ARG A 509 1.41 21.83 -7.83
CA ARG A 509 2.10 20.65 -8.36
C ARG A 509 3.02 21.03 -9.52
N ALA A 510 4.14 20.34 -9.61
CA ALA A 510 5.10 20.54 -10.71
C ALA A 510 4.56 20.05 -12.07
N TYR A 511 3.51 19.24 -12.06
CA TYR A 511 2.92 18.61 -13.25
C TYR A 511 1.42 18.88 -13.31
N THR A 512 0.88 18.93 -14.53
CA THR A 512 -0.55 19.18 -14.78
C THR A 512 -1.27 17.90 -15.23
N ARG A 513 -1.14 16.83 -14.46
CA ARG A 513 -1.81 15.55 -14.74
C ARG A 513 -2.85 15.25 -13.66
N ASN A 514 -3.85 14.43 -13.96
CA ASN A 514 -4.92 14.02 -13.06
C ASN A 514 -5.11 12.50 -13.06
N ASP A 515 -4.00 11.76 -13.14
CA ASP A 515 -4.00 10.32 -12.94
C ASP A 515 -3.85 9.97 -11.44
N ILE A 516 -4.04 8.71 -11.09
CA ILE A 516 -3.96 8.23 -9.70
C ILE A 516 -2.58 8.46 -9.05
N TYR A 517 -1.52 8.68 -9.83
CA TYR A 517 -0.18 8.96 -9.31
C TYR A 517 0.05 10.46 -9.10
N SER A 518 -0.85 11.31 -9.59
CA SER A 518 -0.68 12.77 -9.46
C SER A 518 -0.70 13.26 -8.01
N VAL A 519 -1.26 12.48 -7.09
CA VAL A 519 -1.16 12.72 -5.64
C VAL A 519 0.28 12.61 -5.14
N HIS A 520 1.14 11.92 -5.87
CA HIS A 520 2.57 11.77 -5.58
C HIS A 520 3.45 12.74 -6.38
N ASP A 521 2.85 13.73 -7.06
CA ASP A 521 3.60 14.72 -7.81
C ASP A 521 4.47 15.59 -6.92
N ASP A 522 5.61 15.97 -7.45
CA ASP A 522 6.46 16.98 -6.87
C ASP A 522 5.75 18.35 -6.87
N TYR A 523 6.09 19.21 -5.95
CA TYR A 523 5.42 20.50 -5.77
C TYR A 523 6.41 21.58 -5.28
N ARG A 524 5.94 22.80 -5.24
CA ARG A 524 6.68 23.96 -4.70
C ARG A 524 5.82 24.67 -3.68
N ILE A 525 6.47 25.28 -2.70
CA ILE A 525 5.81 26.15 -1.69
C ILE A 525 6.29 27.58 -1.89
N ASP A 526 5.36 28.51 -1.82
CA ASP A 526 5.69 29.93 -1.76
C ASP A 526 6.37 30.26 -0.43
N VAL A 527 7.62 30.70 -0.51
CA VAL A 527 8.46 30.92 0.68
C VAL A 527 7.96 32.09 1.51
N ASP A 528 7.49 33.18 0.88
CA ASP A 528 7.03 34.35 1.59
C ASP A 528 5.71 34.08 2.33
N SER A 529 4.80 33.31 1.74
CA SER A 529 3.61 32.80 2.42
C SER A 529 3.95 31.93 3.63
N LEU A 530 4.96 31.05 3.51
CA LEU A 530 5.42 30.23 4.63
C LEU A 530 5.95 31.10 5.77
N ILE A 531 6.78 32.12 5.47
CA ILE A 531 7.34 33.03 6.47
C ILE A 531 6.23 33.85 7.16
N ALA A 532 5.26 34.33 6.39
CA ALA A 532 4.10 35.05 6.94
C ALA A 532 3.29 34.17 7.90
N MET A 533 3.06 32.88 7.51
CA MET A 533 2.33 31.92 8.33
C MET A 533 3.10 31.63 9.64
N ILE A 534 4.41 31.42 9.58
CA ILE A 534 5.25 31.23 10.77
C ILE A 534 5.18 32.49 11.67
N GLY A 535 5.24 33.69 11.09
CA GLY A 535 5.11 34.93 11.83
C GLY A 535 3.79 35.08 12.59
N ALA A 536 2.69 34.59 11.99
CA ALA A 536 1.35 34.63 12.59
C ALA A 536 1.19 33.68 13.81
N ILE A 537 1.93 32.57 13.84
CA ILE A 537 1.86 31.58 14.93
C ILE A 537 2.99 31.72 15.96
N THR A 538 3.96 32.57 15.68
CA THR A 538 5.05 32.91 16.64
C THR A 538 4.53 33.94 17.62
N PRO A 539 4.64 33.74 18.96
CA PRO A 539 4.19 34.67 19.97
C PRO A 539 4.89 36.03 19.88
#